data_e1cfc080905a4a30e78844ff75a4ebb3
#
_entry.id   e1cfc080905a4a30e78844ff75a4ebb3
#
_cell.length_a   1.000
_cell.length_b   1.000
_cell.length_c   1.000
_cell.angle_alpha   90.00
_cell.angle_beta   90.00
_cell.angle_gamma   90.00
#
_symmetry.space_group_name_H-M   'P 1'
#
loop_
_entity.id
_entity.type
_entity.pdbx_description
1 polymer ?
#
loop_
_entity_poly.entity_id
_entity_poly.type
_entity_poly.pdbx_seq_one_letter_code
_entity_poly.pdbx_strand_id
1 'polypeptide(L)'
;TIKRGNKEYYYLTKNMRVGVNAWKKIRVYIGDKKPTKSDIQKYAQQIEKRIEQDGLTKQENSYLADKDAETLQDLKESFKDWLKQTPESLKKKLYDDFVIRFTYHSNAIEGNRLTLRQTALILKDKVIPSGIRASDYHEAVNGKECLDFLKEYAGELNNRLLEKVNGILTKNTEVVYGGRIRFFDVKIEGSKHVPPPNEEVKKHLLNMYKWYSANKNKLHPFELATMIHAKLTWIHPFEDGNGRTSRAIMNWILMKNGYPMFFIPFE
;
A
#
# COMPACT_ATOMS: atom_id res chain seq x y z
N THR A 1 -18.39 -7.82 -22.11
CA THR A 1 -19.39 -7.43 -23.14
C THR A 1 -19.11 -5.99 -23.55
N ILE A 2 -19.19 -5.70 -24.85
CA ILE A 2 -19.11 -4.33 -25.39
C ILE A 2 -20.41 -4.07 -26.13
N LYS A 3 -21.11 -2.97 -25.77
CA LYS A 3 -22.32 -2.52 -26.50
C LYS A 3 -21.95 -1.52 -27.57
N ARG A 4 -22.49 -1.71 -28.79
CA ARG A 4 -22.42 -0.72 -29.89
C ARG A 4 -23.81 -0.58 -30.49
N GLY A 5 -24.48 0.51 -30.18
CA GLY A 5 -25.90 0.68 -30.46
C GLY A 5 -26.75 -0.39 -29.76
N ASN A 6 -27.64 -1.05 -30.46
CA ASN A 6 -28.51 -2.11 -29.94
C ASN A 6 -27.86 -3.52 -29.98
N LYS A 7 -26.58 -3.65 -30.35
CA LYS A 7 -25.89 -4.93 -30.43
C LYS A 7 -24.91 -5.11 -29.29
N GLU A 8 -24.88 -6.30 -28.70
CA GLU A 8 -23.90 -6.71 -27.71
C GLU A 8 -22.85 -7.61 -28.36
N TYR A 9 -21.59 -7.34 -28.05
CA TYR A 9 -20.45 -8.15 -28.53
C TYR A 9 -19.74 -8.77 -27.34
N TYR A 10 -19.55 -10.07 -27.38
CA TYR A 10 -18.95 -10.83 -26.29
C TYR A 10 -17.49 -11.12 -26.59
N TYR A 11 -16.65 -10.90 -25.60
CA TYR A 11 -15.22 -11.14 -25.65
C TYR A 11 -14.80 -11.94 -24.42
N LEU A 12 -13.92 -12.91 -24.62
CA LEU A 12 -13.14 -13.48 -23.52
C LEU A 12 -11.85 -12.70 -23.39
N THR A 13 -11.54 -12.28 -22.17
CA THR A 13 -10.32 -11.52 -21.89
C THR A 13 -9.54 -12.21 -20.79
N LYS A 14 -8.21 -12.26 -20.92
CA LYS A 14 -7.29 -12.68 -19.87
C LYS A 14 -6.24 -11.61 -19.72
N ASN A 15 -6.10 -11.09 -18.51
CA ASN A 15 -4.98 -10.24 -18.15
C ASN A 15 -3.85 -11.15 -17.67
N MET A 16 -2.67 -10.98 -18.22
CA MET A 16 -1.51 -11.76 -17.83
C MET A 16 -0.37 -10.83 -17.45
N ARG A 17 0.23 -11.07 -16.30
CA ARG A 17 1.40 -10.36 -15.84
C ARG A 17 2.62 -10.87 -16.62
N VAL A 18 3.24 -9.98 -17.40
CA VAL A 18 4.42 -10.28 -18.23
C VAL A 18 5.68 -9.63 -17.68
N GLY A 19 5.55 -8.86 -16.62
CA GLY A 19 6.65 -8.20 -15.92
C GLY A 19 6.14 -7.39 -14.73
N VAL A 20 7.04 -6.70 -14.07
CA VAL A 20 6.70 -5.79 -12.98
C VAL A 20 5.91 -4.62 -13.55
N ASN A 21 4.74 -4.34 -13.04
CA ASN A 21 3.87 -3.30 -13.59
C ASN A 21 3.58 -3.44 -15.10
N ALA A 22 3.93 -4.58 -15.71
CA ALA A 22 3.70 -4.86 -17.11
C ALA A 22 2.65 -5.97 -17.25
N TRP A 23 1.51 -5.60 -17.81
CA TRP A 23 0.38 -6.49 -18.03
C TRP A 23 0.04 -6.52 -19.50
N LYS A 24 -0.24 -7.70 -20.02
CA LYS A 24 -0.76 -7.90 -21.38
C LYS A 24 -2.20 -8.37 -21.28
N LYS A 25 -3.12 -7.60 -21.83
CA LYS A 25 -4.53 -7.97 -21.97
C LYS A 25 -4.72 -8.71 -23.28
N ILE A 26 -5.00 -9.99 -23.18
CA ILE A 26 -5.32 -10.84 -24.34
C ILE A 26 -6.83 -10.87 -24.46
N ARG A 27 -7.33 -10.51 -25.64
CA ARG A 27 -8.76 -10.47 -25.92
C ARG A 27 -9.07 -11.30 -27.14
N VAL A 28 -10.07 -12.17 -27.02
CA VAL A 28 -10.60 -12.97 -28.12
C VAL A 28 -12.09 -12.68 -28.26
N TYR A 29 -12.52 -12.36 -29.49
CA TYR A 29 -13.93 -12.16 -29.79
C TYR A 29 -14.64 -13.49 -29.83
N ILE A 30 -15.78 -13.62 -29.12
CA ILE A 30 -16.59 -14.84 -29.08
C ILE A 30 -17.75 -14.76 -30.10
N GLY A 31 -18.43 -13.62 -30.16
CA GLY A 31 -19.60 -13.45 -31.00
C GLY A 31 -20.54 -12.35 -30.49
N ASP A 32 -21.70 -12.25 -31.14
CA ASP A 32 -22.79 -11.33 -30.81
C ASP A 32 -23.92 -11.99 -30.00
N LYS A 33 -23.80 -13.29 -29.70
CA LYS A 33 -24.72 -14.05 -28.83
C LYS A 33 -24.06 -14.34 -27.50
N LYS A 34 -24.88 -14.39 -26.41
CA LYS A 34 -24.40 -14.72 -25.09
C LYS A 34 -23.71 -16.09 -25.11
N PRO A 35 -22.41 -16.20 -24.71
CA PRO A 35 -21.66 -17.41 -24.82
C PRO A 35 -22.14 -18.49 -23.86
N THR A 36 -22.09 -19.74 -24.31
CA THR A 36 -22.31 -20.93 -23.51
C THR A 36 -21.06 -21.31 -22.71
N LYS A 37 -21.16 -22.21 -21.73
CA LYS A 37 -19.99 -22.75 -21.00
C LYS A 37 -19.00 -23.42 -21.97
N SER A 38 -19.47 -24.11 -23.00
CA SER A 38 -18.66 -24.76 -24.02
C SER A 38 -17.88 -23.74 -24.85
N ASP A 39 -18.53 -22.63 -25.24
CA ASP A 39 -17.86 -21.54 -25.96
C ASP A 39 -16.74 -20.94 -25.12
N ILE A 40 -16.99 -20.67 -23.83
CA ILE A 40 -15.98 -20.13 -22.92
C ILE A 40 -14.77 -21.06 -22.83
N GLN A 41 -14.97 -22.36 -22.71
CA GLN A 41 -13.87 -23.35 -22.66
C GLN A 41 -13.07 -23.37 -23.97
N LYS A 42 -13.74 -23.37 -25.11
CA LYS A 42 -13.09 -23.34 -26.43
C LYS A 42 -12.22 -22.11 -26.62
N TYR A 43 -12.75 -20.93 -26.27
CA TYR A 43 -12.01 -19.67 -26.43
C TYR A 43 -10.95 -19.48 -25.37
N ALA A 44 -11.08 -20.08 -24.17
CA ALA A 44 -10.01 -20.17 -23.19
C ALA A 44 -8.79 -20.91 -23.73
N GLN A 45 -8.99 -22.06 -24.38
CA GLN A 45 -7.90 -22.79 -25.05
C GLN A 45 -7.21 -21.97 -26.15
N GLN A 46 -7.97 -21.14 -26.88
CA GLN A 46 -7.38 -20.23 -27.87
C GLN A 46 -6.52 -19.16 -27.24
N ILE A 47 -6.92 -18.64 -26.07
CA ILE A 47 -6.11 -17.68 -25.31
C ILE A 47 -4.80 -18.33 -24.85
N GLU A 48 -4.84 -19.57 -24.32
CA GLU A 48 -3.63 -20.28 -23.90
C GLU A 48 -2.66 -20.52 -25.07
N LYS A 49 -3.15 -20.99 -26.22
CA LYS A 49 -2.33 -21.15 -27.43
C LYS A 49 -1.69 -19.83 -27.86
N ARG A 50 -2.41 -18.72 -27.75
CA ARG A 50 -1.88 -17.41 -28.11
C ARG A 50 -0.82 -16.92 -27.14
N ILE A 51 -0.97 -17.25 -25.84
CA ILE A 51 0.05 -17.00 -24.81
C ILE A 51 1.35 -17.73 -25.16
N GLU A 52 1.26 -19.01 -25.52
CA GLU A 52 2.41 -19.84 -25.93
C GLU A 52 3.07 -19.30 -27.21
N GLN A 53 2.28 -18.96 -28.23
CA GLN A 53 2.77 -18.42 -29.51
C GLN A 53 3.46 -17.05 -29.34
N ASP A 54 2.95 -16.20 -28.46
CA ASP A 54 3.52 -14.88 -28.17
C ASP A 54 4.77 -14.99 -27.24
N GLY A 55 5.18 -16.20 -26.83
CA GLY A 55 6.32 -16.42 -25.92
C GLY A 55 6.14 -15.78 -24.55
N LEU A 56 4.88 -15.60 -24.12
CA LEU A 56 4.58 -14.94 -22.87
C LEU A 56 4.77 -15.94 -21.73
N THR A 57 5.82 -15.74 -20.92
CA THR A 57 6.03 -16.51 -19.69
C THR A 57 5.33 -15.82 -18.53
N LYS A 58 4.58 -16.62 -17.76
CA LYS A 58 4.04 -16.17 -16.47
C LYS A 58 5.20 -15.90 -15.52
N GLN A 59 5.18 -14.77 -14.82
CA GLN A 59 6.18 -14.52 -13.79
C GLN A 59 5.97 -15.52 -12.64
N GLU A 60 6.91 -16.44 -12.46
CA GLU A 60 6.95 -17.37 -11.33
C GLU A 60 7.33 -16.61 -10.04
N ASN A 61 6.88 -17.10 -8.89
CA ASN A 61 7.11 -16.56 -7.54
C ASN A 61 6.27 -15.31 -7.16
N SER A 62 4.97 -15.35 -7.38
CA SER A 62 4.01 -14.41 -6.80
C SER A 62 3.29 -15.07 -5.63
N TYR A 63 3.18 -14.35 -4.50
CA TYR A 63 2.36 -14.77 -3.34
C TYR A 63 0.87 -14.46 -3.56
N LEU A 64 0.55 -13.61 -4.54
CA LEU A 64 -0.82 -13.30 -4.92
C LEU A 64 -1.37 -14.35 -5.87
N ALA A 65 -2.59 -14.80 -5.64
CA ALA A 65 -3.32 -15.57 -6.62
C ALA A 65 -3.56 -14.74 -7.89
N ASP A 66 -3.57 -15.38 -9.05
CA ASP A 66 -3.75 -14.69 -10.34
C ASP A 66 -5.00 -13.81 -10.37
N LYS A 67 -6.11 -14.30 -9.80
CA LYS A 67 -7.38 -13.55 -9.71
C LYS A 67 -7.24 -12.27 -8.90
N ASP A 68 -6.50 -12.31 -7.79
CA ASP A 68 -6.28 -11.14 -6.94
C ASP A 68 -5.37 -10.14 -7.64
N ALA A 69 -4.33 -10.62 -8.31
CA ALA A 69 -3.44 -9.79 -9.10
C ALA A 69 -4.18 -9.08 -10.27
N GLU A 70 -5.11 -9.78 -10.94
CA GLU A 70 -5.98 -9.18 -11.97
C GLU A 70 -6.90 -8.11 -11.37
N THR A 71 -7.52 -8.38 -10.22
CA THR A 71 -8.39 -7.43 -9.50
C THR A 71 -7.62 -6.15 -9.12
N LEU A 72 -6.40 -6.31 -8.59
CA LEU A 72 -5.55 -5.18 -8.23
C LEU A 72 -5.11 -4.38 -9.46
N GLN A 73 -4.86 -5.02 -10.58
CA GLN A 73 -4.52 -4.34 -11.82
C GLN A 73 -5.71 -3.55 -12.37
N ASP A 74 -6.92 -4.12 -12.36
CA ASP A 74 -8.14 -3.42 -12.76
C ASP A 74 -8.42 -2.22 -11.84
N LEU A 75 -8.17 -2.34 -10.54
CA LEU A 75 -8.22 -1.23 -9.59
C LEU A 75 -7.25 -0.11 -9.95
N LYS A 76 -6.01 -0.45 -10.29
CA LYS A 76 -4.99 0.53 -10.70
C LYS A 76 -5.39 1.27 -11.97
N GLU A 77 -5.86 0.55 -12.99
CA GLU A 77 -6.33 1.15 -14.25
C GLU A 77 -7.53 2.08 -14.00
N SER A 78 -8.52 1.62 -13.23
CA SER A 78 -9.68 2.41 -12.85
C SER A 78 -9.29 3.66 -12.05
N PHE A 79 -8.37 3.54 -11.12
CA PHE A 79 -7.86 4.67 -10.33
C PHE A 79 -7.12 5.69 -11.21
N LYS A 80 -6.29 5.22 -12.14
CA LYS A 80 -5.59 6.08 -13.11
C LYS A 80 -6.56 6.86 -14.00
N ASP A 81 -7.61 6.21 -14.48
CA ASP A 81 -8.61 6.86 -15.33
C ASP A 81 -9.48 7.83 -14.52
N TRP A 82 -9.81 7.46 -13.29
CA TRP A 82 -10.48 8.36 -12.36
C TRP A 82 -9.61 9.62 -12.07
N LEU A 83 -8.31 9.47 -11.83
CA LEU A 83 -7.40 10.61 -11.62
C LEU A 83 -7.37 11.58 -12.80
N LYS A 84 -7.45 11.09 -14.05
CA LYS A 84 -7.47 11.95 -15.25
C LYS A 84 -8.76 12.77 -15.38
N GLN A 85 -9.89 12.18 -14.98
CA GLN A 85 -11.23 12.76 -15.15
C GLN A 85 -11.66 13.63 -13.96
N THR A 86 -10.99 13.51 -12.82
CA THR A 86 -11.39 14.15 -11.57
C THR A 86 -10.72 15.53 -11.42
N PRO A 87 -11.48 16.60 -11.13
CA PRO A 87 -10.92 17.92 -10.85
C PRO A 87 -9.99 17.93 -9.65
N GLU A 88 -8.93 18.74 -9.69
CA GLU A 88 -7.93 18.81 -8.61
C GLU A 88 -8.53 19.16 -7.24
N SER A 89 -9.55 20.00 -7.21
CA SER A 89 -10.26 20.34 -5.97
C SER A 89 -10.92 19.14 -5.30
N LEU A 90 -11.47 18.20 -6.11
CA LEU A 90 -12.06 16.96 -5.59
C LEU A 90 -10.99 15.95 -5.19
N LYS A 91 -9.92 15.81 -5.97
CA LYS A 91 -8.77 14.98 -5.59
C LYS A 91 -8.21 15.36 -4.24
N LYS A 92 -8.05 16.68 -4.01
CA LYS A 92 -7.59 17.21 -2.73
C LYS A 92 -8.54 16.85 -1.58
N LYS A 93 -9.85 17.03 -1.75
CA LYS A 93 -10.84 16.67 -0.72
C LYS A 93 -10.79 15.18 -0.36
N LEU A 94 -10.67 14.31 -1.35
CA LEU A 94 -10.59 12.86 -1.13
C LEU A 94 -9.25 12.45 -0.50
N TYR A 95 -8.16 13.09 -0.87
CA TYR A 95 -6.89 12.92 -0.19
C TYR A 95 -6.97 13.33 1.28
N ASP A 96 -7.55 14.49 1.59
CA ASP A 96 -7.72 14.99 2.96
C ASP A 96 -8.61 14.03 3.79
N ASP A 97 -9.71 13.51 3.21
CA ASP A 97 -10.55 12.50 3.88
C ASP A 97 -9.80 11.19 4.12
N PHE A 98 -9.03 10.73 3.14
CA PHE A 98 -8.18 9.56 3.30
C PHE A 98 -7.15 9.75 4.42
N VAL A 99 -6.46 10.89 4.46
CA VAL A 99 -5.47 11.22 5.50
C VAL A 99 -6.09 11.17 6.89
N ILE A 100 -7.30 11.69 7.06
CA ILE A 100 -8.03 11.64 8.33
C ILE A 100 -8.29 10.18 8.76
N ARG A 101 -8.82 9.36 7.85
CA ARG A 101 -9.13 7.95 8.12
C ARG A 101 -7.88 7.13 8.39
N PHE A 102 -6.87 7.26 7.53
CA PHE A 102 -5.58 6.57 7.72
C PHE A 102 -4.97 6.91 9.07
N THR A 103 -4.89 8.20 9.40
CA THR A 103 -4.31 8.67 10.67
C THR A 103 -5.08 8.14 11.86
N TYR A 104 -6.42 8.22 11.82
CA TYR A 104 -7.27 7.67 12.87
C TYR A 104 -7.00 6.17 13.08
N HIS A 105 -7.17 5.35 12.04
CA HIS A 105 -7.01 3.90 12.17
C HIS A 105 -5.59 3.49 12.54
N SER A 106 -4.59 4.12 11.91
CA SER A 106 -3.18 3.80 12.18
C SER A 106 -2.77 4.14 13.62
N ASN A 107 -3.29 5.22 14.19
CA ASN A 107 -3.01 5.59 15.57
C ASN A 107 -3.84 4.79 16.58
N ALA A 108 -5.11 4.48 16.25
CA ALA A 108 -5.98 3.68 17.11
C ALA A 108 -5.43 2.27 17.34
N ILE A 109 -4.84 1.64 16.30
CA ILE A 109 -4.13 0.34 16.43
C ILE A 109 -3.02 0.41 17.49
N GLU A 110 -2.39 1.56 17.69
CA GLU A 110 -1.32 1.78 18.68
C GLU A 110 -1.84 2.34 20.02
N GLY A 111 -3.16 2.38 20.22
CA GLY A 111 -3.77 2.80 21.48
C GLY A 111 -4.06 4.31 21.63
N ASN A 112 -3.99 5.09 20.56
CA ASN A 112 -4.46 6.47 20.54
C ASN A 112 -5.98 6.50 20.79
N ARG A 113 -6.46 7.44 21.59
CA ARG A 113 -7.85 7.50 22.08
C ARG A 113 -8.74 8.48 21.32
N LEU A 114 -8.22 9.16 20.31
CA LEU A 114 -9.02 10.06 19.48
C LEU A 114 -10.09 9.26 18.73
N THR A 115 -11.28 9.80 18.65
CA THR A 115 -12.31 9.33 17.71
C THR A 115 -12.01 9.82 16.30
N LEU A 116 -12.61 9.19 15.30
CA LEU A 116 -12.53 9.67 13.91
C LEU A 116 -12.98 11.13 13.77
N ARG A 117 -14.05 11.52 14.50
CA ARG A 117 -14.54 12.91 14.53
C ARG A 117 -13.51 13.87 15.12
N GLN A 118 -12.88 13.53 16.24
CA GLN A 118 -11.85 14.35 16.85
C GLN A 118 -10.61 14.48 15.94
N THR A 119 -10.20 13.39 15.29
CA THR A 119 -9.13 13.41 14.30
C THR A 119 -9.47 14.36 13.15
N ALA A 120 -10.71 14.32 12.65
CA ALA A 120 -11.17 15.24 11.61
C ALA A 120 -11.16 16.72 12.08
N LEU A 121 -11.64 17.02 13.28
CA LEU A 121 -11.60 18.37 13.85
C LEU A 121 -10.15 18.92 13.92
N ILE A 122 -9.21 18.08 14.35
CA ILE A 122 -7.78 18.46 14.45
C ILE A 122 -7.20 18.72 13.07
N LEU A 123 -7.36 17.77 12.14
CA LEU A 123 -6.65 17.81 10.88
C LEU A 123 -7.26 18.75 9.85
N LYS A 124 -8.60 18.83 9.80
CA LYS A 124 -9.35 19.63 8.83
C LYS A 124 -9.68 21.02 9.38
N ASP A 125 -10.32 21.08 10.54
CA ASP A 125 -10.89 22.31 11.07
C ASP A 125 -9.91 23.08 11.96
N LYS A 126 -8.74 22.47 12.29
CA LYS A 126 -7.70 23.03 13.18
C LYS A 126 -8.22 23.35 14.59
N VAL A 127 -9.22 22.62 15.03
CA VAL A 127 -9.83 22.73 16.37
C VAL A 127 -9.25 21.64 17.27
N ILE A 128 -8.81 22.01 18.47
CA ILE A 128 -8.34 21.06 19.48
C ILE A 128 -9.53 20.73 20.40
N PRO A 129 -10.03 19.49 20.37
CA PRO A 129 -11.10 19.07 21.28
C PRO A 129 -10.64 19.13 22.74
N SER A 130 -11.53 19.45 23.64
CA SER A 130 -11.22 19.42 25.09
C SER A 130 -11.03 17.98 25.59
N GLY A 131 -10.20 17.79 26.61
CA GLY A 131 -10.04 16.52 27.32
C GLY A 131 -9.23 15.45 26.56
N ILE A 132 -8.54 15.80 25.48
CA ILE A 132 -7.60 14.90 24.78
C ILE A 132 -6.19 14.99 25.39
N ARG A 133 -5.40 13.92 25.28
CA ARG A 133 -3.99 13.95 25.66
C ARG A 133 -3.17 14.69 24.61
N ALA A 134 -2.12 15.38 25.05
CA ALA A 134 -1.20 16.06 24.14
C ALA A 134 -0.52 15.10 23.16
N SER A 135 -0.13 13.89 23.61
CA SER A 135 0.43 12.85 22.76
C SER A 135 -0.54 12.43 21.65
N ASP A 136 -1.83 12.18 21.97
CA ASP A 136 -2.85 11.81 21.00
C ASP A 136 -3.01 12.89 19.90
N TYR A 137 -3.00 14.16 20.31
CA TYR A 137 -3.06 15.30 19.39
C TYR A 137 -1.84 15.33 18.45
N HIS A 138 -0.63 15.23 19.03
CA HIS A 138 0.60 15.27 18.23
C HIS A 138 0.69 14.10 17.25
N GLU A 139 0.31 12.90 17.66
CA GLU A 139 0.26 11.74 16.77
C GLU A 139 -0.68 11.96 15.57
N ALA A 140 -1.83 12.60 15.79
CA ALA A 140 -2.75 12.92 14.69
C ALA A 140 -2.12 13.92 13.71
N VAL A 141 -1.53 15.00 14.20
CA VAL A 141 -0.85 16.00 13.36
C VAL A 141 0.32 15.39 12.61
N ASN A 142 1.14 14.59 13.30
CA ASN A 142 2.30 13.90 12.76
C ASN A 142 1.93 12.90 11.65
N GLY A 143 0.81 12.19 11.79
CA GLY A 143 0.30 11.27 10.77
C GLY A 143 0.04 11.98 9.44
N LYS A 144 -0.59 13.15 9.49
CA LYS A 144 -0.79 13.99 8.30
C LYS A 144 0.53 14.49 7.73
N GLU A 145 1.42 15.06 8.56
CA GLU A 145 2.74 15.56 8.14
C GLU A 145 3.55 14.46 7.46
N CYS A 146 3.48 13.22 7.98
CA CYS A 146 4.15 12.06 7.42
C CYS A 146 3.62 11.69 6.02
N LEU A 147 2.31 11.63 5.83
CA LEU A 147 1.72 11.30 4.53
C LEU A 147 2.00 12.40 3.49
N ASP A 148 1.91 13.67 3.89
CA ASP A 148 2.23 14.80 3.02
C ASP A 148 3.71 14.74 2.58
N PHE A 149 4.63 14.45 3.50
CA PHE A 149 6.05 14.22 3.18
C PHE A 149 6.25 13.07 2.20
N LEU A 150 5.63 11.91 2.46
CA LEU A 150 5.79 10.71 1.63
C LEU A 150 5.20 10.86 0.23
N LYS A 151 4.14 11.65 0.08
CA LYS A 151 3.54 11.97 -1.22
C LYS A 151 4.53 12.67 -2.16
N GLU A 152 5.37 13.55 -1.62
CA GLU A 152 6.36 14.31 -2.39
C GLU A 152 7.73 13.61 -2.46
N TYR A 153 7.93 12.54 -1.68
CA TYR A 153 9.24 11.88 -1.61
C TYR A 153 9.49 10.96 -2.81
N ALA A 154 10.41 11.38 -3.68
CA ALA A 154 10.82 10.64 -4.88
C ALA A 154 12.05 9.73 -4.68
N GLY A 155 12.64 9.69 -3.49
CA GLY A 155 13.87 8.93 -3.21
C GLY A 155 13.66 7.40 -3.11
N GLU A 156 14.66 6.73 -2.54
CA GLU A 156 14.69 5.27 -2.37
C GLU A 156 14.48 4.86 -0.90
N LEU A 157 14.06 3.60 -0.70
CA LEU A 157 13.93 3.00 0.64
C LEU A 157 15.33 2.78 1.25
N ASN A 158 15.62 3.49 2.33
CA ASN A 158 16.89 3.42 3.07
C ASN A 158 16.72 3.89 4.52
N ASN A 159 17.79 3.84 5.32
CA ASN A 159 17.75 4.31 6.71
C ASN A 159 17.29 5.76 6.83
N ARG A 160 17.78 6.67 5.97
CA ARG A 160 17.42 8.08 6.02
C ARG A 160 15.91 8.30 5.87
N LEU A 161 15.26 7.55 4.95
CA LEU A 161 13.81 7.60 4.82
C LEU A 161 13.10 7.07 6.07
N LEU A 162 13.52 5.90 6.58
CA LEU A 162 12.90 5.31 7.77
C LEU A 162 13.04 6.21 8.99
N GLU A 163 14.23 6.74 9.24
CA GLU A 163 14.51 7.67 10.35
C GLU A 163 13.71 8.97 10.20
N LYS A 164 13.61 9.51 8.99
CA LYS A 164 12.81 10.71 8.72
C LYS A 164 11.32 10.45 8.98
N VAL A 165 10.77 9.35 8.49
CA VAL A 165 9.36 8.98 8.67
C VAL A 165 9.05 8.75 10.14
N ASN A 166 9.87 7.97 10.84
CA ASN A 166 9.68 7.73 12.27
C ASN A 166 9.82 9.03 13.08
N GLY A 167 10.83 9.85 12.76
CA GLY A 167 11.03 11.15 13.45
C GLY A 167 9.87 12.12 13.26
N ILE A 168 9.19 12.11 12.10
CA ILE A 168 7.96 12.89 11.92
C ILE A 168 6.85 12.29 12.79
N LEU A 169 6.64 10.98 12.75
CA LEU A 169 5.55 10.30 13.45
C LEU A 169 5.64 10.39 14.98
N THR A 170 6.84 10.50 15.53
CA THR A 170 7.11 10.55 16.97
C THR A 170 7.44 11.94 17.49
N LYS A 171 7.35 12.97 16.64
CA LYS A 171 7.64 14.36 17.01
C LYS A 171 6.68 14.87 18.08
N ASN A 172 7.22 15.49 19.13
CA ASN A 172 6.45 16.04 20.26
C ASN A 172 5.57 15.00 21.00
N THR A 173 5.94 13.73 20.92
CA THR A 173 5.38 12.65 21.74
C THR A 173 6.31 12.35 22.92
N GLU A 174 6.00 11.32 23.70
CA GLU A 174 6.82 10.91 24.84
C GLU A 174 8.09 10.13 24.43
N VAL A 175 8.28 9.88 23.13
CA VAL A 175 9.41 9.13 22.58
C VAL A 175 10.70 9.94 22.65
N VAL A 176 11.71 9.39 23.30
CA VAL A 176 12.99 10.08 23.54
C VAL A 176 13.91 10.03 22.32
N TYR A 177 13.99 8.87 21.66
CA TYR A 177 14.89 8.63 20.52
C TYR A 177 14.15 8.56 19.18
N GLY A 178 13.11 9.36 19.03
CA GLY A 178 12.33 9.41 17.79
C GLY A 178 13.19 9.69 16.56
N GLY A 179 12.99 8.94 15.50
CA GLY A 179 13.75 9.06 14.26
C GLY A 179 15.18 8.48 14.31
N ARG A 180 15.52 7.71 15.34
CA ARG A 180 16.83 7.05 15.45
C ARG A 180 16.65 5.53 15.52
N ILE A 181 17.44 4.80 14.76
CA ILE A 181 17.53 3.35 14.91
C ILE A 181 17.96 3.05 16.35
N ARG A 182 17.19 2.18 17.02
CA ARG A 182 17.44 1.83 18.42
C ARG A 182 18.81 1.20 18.64
N PHE A 183 19.36 1.48 19.79
CA PHE A 183 20.63 0.96 20.29
C PHE A 183 20.46 0.19 21.60
N PHE A 184 19.23 -0.19 21.92
CA PHE A 184 18.82 -1.01 23.06
C PHE A 184 17.74 -1.99 22.64
N ASP A 185 17.53 -3.02 23.46
CA ASP A 185 16.49 -4.01 23.20
C ASP A 185 15.11 -3.49 23.59
N VAL A 186 14.12 -3.88 22.80
CA VAL A 186 12.72 -3.51 23.00
C VAL A 186 11.83 -4.75 23.08
N LYS A 187 10.68 -4.61 23.71
CA LYS A 187 9.61 -5.61 23.71
C LYS A 187 8.35 -5.02 23.13
N ILE A 188 7.59 -5.83 22.41
CA ILE A 188 6.29 -5.43 21.87
C ILE A 188 5.22 -5.86 22.88
N GLU A 189 4.54 -4.89 23.48
CA GLU A 189 3.49 -5.17 24.45
C GLU A 189 2.37 -6.01 23.81
N GLY A 190 1.90 -7.03 24.52
CA GLY A 190 0.83 -7.93 24.04
C GLY A 190 1.25 -8.90 22.94
N SER A 191 2.51 -8.88 22.45
CA SER A 191 3.01 -9.78 21.41
C SER A 191 3.88 -10.91 21.96
N LYS A 192 3.77 -12.08 21.31
CA LYS A 192 4.71 -13.20 21.52
C LYS A 192 6.01 -13.03 20.72
N HIS A 193 6.02 -12.14 19.75
CA HIS A 193 7.21 -11.86 18.95
C HIS A 193 8.24 -11.05 19.77
N VAL A 194 9.46 -11.54 19.78
CA VAL A 194 10.61 -10.82 20.36
C VAL A 194 11.43 -10.26 19.20
N PRO A 195 11.54 -8.92 19.08
CA PRO A 195 12.37 -8.32 18.05
C PRO A 195 13.85 -8.76 18.16
N PRO A 196 14.61 -8.75 17.05
CA PRO A 196 16.03 -9.10 17.09
C PRO A 196 16.80 -8.20 18.06
N PRO A 197 17.91 -8.69 18.65
CA PRO A 197 18.80 -7.89 19.50
C PRO A 197 19.26 -6.60 18.79
N ASN A 198 19.51 -5.55 19.56
CA ASN A 198 19.80 -4.22 19.00
C ASN A 198 21.01 -4.22 18.05
N GLU A 199 22.05 -4.99 18.35
CA GLU A 199 23.27 -5.14 17.54
C GLU A 199 23.00 -5.77 16.16
N GLU A 200 21.91 -6.52 16.00
CA GLU A 200 21.51 -7.15 14.73
C GLU A 200 20.59 -6.28 13.88
N VAL A 201 19.97 -5.26 14.45
CA VAL A 201 18.97 -4.41 13.75
C VAL A 201 19.53 -3.84 12.47
N LYS A 202 20.74 -3.26 12.49
CA LYS A 202 21.37 -2.67 11.29
C LYS A 202 21.60 -3.71 10.19
N LYS A 203 21.99 -4.94 10.57
CA LYS A 203 22.18 -6.07 9.64
C LYS A 203 20.84 -6.46 8.99
N HIS A 204 19.79 -6.57 9.78
CA HIS A 204 18.45 -6.91 9.27
C HIS A 204 17.89 -5.83 8.35
N LEU A 205 18.06 -4.55 8.68
CA LEU A 205 17.68 -3.44 7.80
C LEU A 205 18.44 -3.48 6.47
N LEU A 206 19.76 -3.69 6.51
CA LEU A 206 20.57 -3.81 5.29
C LEU A 206 20.09 -4.96 4.40
N ASN A 207 19.80 -6.13 5.00
CA ASN A 207 19.25 -7.28 4.28
C ASN A 207 17.86 -6.98 3.69
N MET A 208 17.02 -6.25 4.41
CA MET A 208 15.71 -5.82 3.91
C MET A 208 15.86 -4.87 2.70
N TYR A 209 16.78 -3.90 2.72
CA TYR A 209 17.01 -3.01 1.59
C TYR A 209 17.56 -3.75 0.36
N LYS A 210 18.50 -4.68 0.57
CA LYS A 210 19.00 -5.55 -0.51
C LYS A 210 17.86 -6.37 -1.12
N TRP A 211 17.02 -6.95 -0.27
CA TRP A 211 15.86 -7.72 -0.70
C TRP A 211 14.87 -6.83 -1.48
N TYR A 212 14.54 -5.63 -0.98
CA TYR A 212 13.69 -4.66 -1.67
C TYR A 212 14.24 -4.32 -3.06
N SER A 213 15.52 -3.96 -3.15
CA SER A 213 16.16 -3.60 -4.42
C SER A 213 16.16 -4.75 -5.43
N ALA A 214 16.34 -5.98 -4.98
CA ALA A 214 16.33 -7.18 -5.84
C ALA A 214 14.91 -7.56 -6.31
N ASN A 215 13.86 -7.13 -5.59
CA ASN A 215 12.49 -7.56 -5.83
C ASN A 215 11.54 -6.43 -6.30
N LYS A 216 11.91 -5.14 -6.15
CA LYS A 216 11.05 -4.00 -6.52
C LYS A 216 10.59 -4.02 -7.98
N ASN A 217 11.39 -4.67 -8.84
CA ASN A 217 11.08 -4.88 -10.25
C ASN A 217 10.61 -6.31 -10.59
N LYS A 218 10.32 -7.16 -9.62
CA LYS A 218 9.91 -8.55 -9.85
C LYS A 218 8.56 -8.88 -9.22
N LEU A 219 8.32 -8.39 -8.01
CA LEU A 219 7.09 -8.67 -7.28
C LEU A 219 5.98 -7.68 -7.65
N HIS A 220 4.75 -8.11 -7.46
CA HIS A 220 3.62 -7.21 -7.53
C HIS A 220 3.75 -6.12 -6.43
N PRO A 221 3.42 -4.84 -6.71
CA PRO A 221 3.57 -3.76 -5.72
C PRO A 221 2.89 -3.99 -4.38
N PHE A 222 1.73 -4.64 -4.35
CA PHE A 222 1.06 -5.03 -3.10
C PHE A 222 1.86 -6.07 -2.32
N GLU A 223 2.40 -7.09 -2.99
CA GLU A 223 3.29 -8.07 -2.33
C GLU A 223 4.53 -7.40 -1.78
N LEU A 224 5.16 -6.55 -2.58
CA LEU A 224 6.35 -5.81 -2.19
C LEU A 224 6.07 -4.94 -0.95
N ALA A 225 4.97 -4.19 -0.97
CA ALA A 225 4.55 -3.32 0.12
C ALA A 225 4.24 -4.09 1.40
N THR A 226 3.48 -5.20 1.29
CA THR A 226 3.12 -6.07 2.41
C THR A 226 4.36 -6.74 3.01
N MET A 227 5.29 -7.23 2.17
CA MET A 227 6.52 -7.85 2.64
C MET A 227 7.45 -6.85 3.35
N ILE A 228 7.52 -5.60 2.87
CA ILE A 228 8.30 -4.56 3.57
C ILE A 228 7.63 -4.18 4.89
N HIS A 229 6.29 -4.07 4.93
CA HIS A 229 5.55 -3.86 6.17
C HIS A 229 5.86 -4.97 7.18
N ALA A 230 5.76 -6.25 6.79
CA ALA A 230 6.03 -7.38 7.66
C ALA A 230 7.49 -7.40 8.16
N LYS A 231 8.46 -7.14 7.27
CA LYS A 231 9.89 -7.08 7.65
C LYS A 231 10.17 -5.95 8.64
N LEU A 232 9.61 -4.76 8.41
CA LEU A 232 9.78 -3.62 9.33
C LEU A 232 9.15 -3.89 10.69
N THR A 233 7.95 -4.47 10.72
CA THR A 233 7.27 -4.84 11.96
C THR A 233 8.07 -5.90 12.72
N TRP A 234 8.65 -6.88 12.01
CA TRP A 234 9.48 -7.94 12.62
C TRP A 234 10.80 -7.40 13.14
N ILE A 235 11.51 -6.54 12.38
CA ILE A 235 12.80 -5.95 12.81
C ILE A 235 12.60 -5.02 13.99
N HIS A 236 11.49 -4.27 13.99
CA HIS A 236 11.13 -3.30 15.03
C HIS A 236 12.27 -2.32 15.33
N PRO A 237 12.71 -1.53 14.33
CA PRO A 237 13.99 -0.83 14.39
C PRO A 237 14.02 0.42 15.27
N PHE A 238 12.90 0.86 15.84
CA PHE A 238 12.78 2.10 16.63
C PHE A 238 12.33 1.81 18.06
N GLU A 239 12.49 2.82 18.92
CA GLU A 239 11.96 2.82 20.29
C GLU A 239 10.43 2.68 20.27
N ASP A 240 9.75 3.48 19.45
CA ASP A 240 8.30 3.47 19.23
C ASP A 240 7.96 3.91 17.79
N GLY A 241 6.65 3.84 17.43
CA GLY A 241 6.16 4.24 16.11
C GLY A 241 6.48 3.24 15.00
N ASN A 242 6.92 2.03 15.32
CA ASN A 242 7.28 1.00 14.33
C ASN A 242 6.09 0.58 13.45
N GLY A 243 4.93 0.36 14.05
CA GLY A 243 3.71 0.01 13.33
C GLY A 243 3.25 1.15 12.42
N ARG A 244 3.23 2.38 12.93
CA ARG A 244 2.89 3.59 12.16
C ARG A 244 3.87 3.80 11.00
N THR A 245 5.18 3.67 11.25
CA THR A 245 6.22 3.76 10.22
C THR A 245 6.04 2.70 9.13
N SER A 246 5.82 1.45 9.50
CA SER A 246 5.66 0.36 8.54
C SER A 246 4.42 0.53 7.66
N ARG A 247 3.28 0.99 8.22
CA ARG A 247 2.05 1.29 7.45
C ARG A 247 2.22 2.50 6.54
N ALA A 248 2.96 3.52 6.96
CA ALA A 248 3.27 4.68 6.13
C ALA A 248 4.19 4.30 4.94
N ILE A 249 5.25 3.54 5.17
CA ILE A 249 6.15 3.03 4.10
C ILE A 249 5.43 2.11 3.14
N MET A 250 4.52 1.25 3.62
CA MET A 250 3.69 0.40 2.77
C MET A 250 2.87 1.25 1.78
N ASN A 251 2.21 2.30 2.25
CA ASN A 251 1.46 3.22 1.40
C ASN A 251 2.37 4.00 0.43
N TRP A 252 3.56 4.41 0.85
CA TRP A 252 4.52 5.05 -0.03
C TRP A 252 4.93 4.13 -1.19
N ILE A 253 5.17 2.85 -0.95
CA ILE A 253 5.47 1.87 -2.01
C ILE A 253 4.30 1.76 -3.00
N LEU A 254 3.07 1.74 -2.52
CA LEU A 254 1.87 1.67 -3.37
C LEU A 254 1.72 2.94 -4.22
N MET A 255 1.81 4.12 -3.63
CA MET A 255 1.74 5.40 -4.33
C MET A 255 2.80 5.51 -5.43
N LYS A 256 4.06 5.15 -5.12
CA LYS A 256 5.18 5.14 -6.07
C LYS A 256 4.91 4.23 -7.28
N ASN A 257 4.06 3.22 -7.11
CA ASN A 257 3.68 2.29 -8.16
C ASN A 257 2.31 2.59 -8.80
N GLY A 258 1.72 3.75 -8.51
CA GLY A 258 0.47 4.22 -9.11
C GLY A 258 -0.80 3.54 -8.58
N TYR A 259 -0.74 2.95 -7.40
CA TYR A 259 -1.90 2.41 -6.69
C TYR A 259 -2.50 3.44 -5.74
N PRO A 260 -3.81 3.37 -5.46
CA PRO A 260 -4.39 4.14 -4.38
C PRO A 260 -3.79 3.72 -3.03
N MET A 261 -3.76 4.65 -2.09
CA MET A 261 -3.45 4.36 -0.70
C MET A 261 -4.61 3.58 -0.05
N PHE A 262 -4.31 2.82 1.00
CA PHE A 262 -5.31 2.16 1.81
C PHE A 262 -4.97 2.24 3.31
N PHE A 263 -5.94 1.99 4.16
CA PHE A 263 -5.74 1.87 5.60
C PHE A 263 -6.24 0.51 6.10
N ILE A 264 -5.64 0.03 7.16
CA ILE A 264 -6.09 -1.16 7.89
C ILE A 264 -7.12 -0.67 8.91
N PRO A 265 -8.38 -1.12 8.84
CA PRO A 265 -9.39 -0.72 9.80
C PRO A 265 -9.00 -1.15 11.23
N PHE A 266 -9.22 -0.26 12.18
CA PHE A 266 -9.24 -0.58 13.61
C PHE A 266 -10.69 -0.90 13.97
N GLU A 267 -10.96 -2.11 14.44
CA GLU A 267 -12.26 -2.60 14.90
C GLU A 267 -12.36 -2.54 16.43
#